data_de979863389f20dc532247a069d5c100
#
_entry.id   de979863389f20dc532247a069d5c100
#
_cell.length_a   1.000
_cell.length_b   1.000
_cell.length_c   1.000
_cell.angle_alpha   90.00
_cell.angle_beta   90.00
_cell.angle_gamma   90.00
#
_symmetry.space_group_name_H-M   'P 1'
#
loop_
_entity.id
_entity.type
_entity.pdbx_description
1 polymer ?
#
loop_
_entity_poly.entity_id
_entity_poly.type
_entity_poly.pdbx_seq_one_letter_code
_entity_poly.pdbx_strand_id
1 'polypeptide(L)'
;MNHHSTSSKPQRSATVQTTRTLSARCRFGFCRFVLGVSLGFGVWSLGFRAGAQPTTGTYPIDLPTALRLAGAQNLDIQIARERLAEAEANHANAVAQFFPWLAPGAVYRRHENRIQAVDGSVFDADKQSYTVGGAVIAQMDLGDAIYKSLAAKQLVKAADHALAAQRQDATLAAAQEYFELAFAQASVDVATEAVRISSDYETQVERAVEAGIAFKGDQLRVRVQTQRDQLARRQAAELQRVVAARLAQTLHLDPIVELAASEAKLVPLSLMTTNMTLDALVGEALASRPELKQSHSLVTAAREAKNGSVYGPLVPSLGAQAFVGGLGGGKNSDTGNFGEQEDYFIGLGWRIGPGGLFDLSRKRAAESRLQGTRLTEQKLRDEISRQVVEAFARLQSSADQIDTAKRALTAAEEALNLAQTRKEFAVGVVLETIQAEQDLTRARLDYLKAVTEFNKAQYAVNKAIGKL
;
A
#
# COMPACT_ATOMS: atom_id res chain seq x y z
N MET A 1 4.60 -3.36 -60.09
CA MET A 1 3.64 -3.86 -61.10
C MET A 1 2.39 -4.20 -60.30
N ASN A 2 1.48 -3.29 -60.20
CA ASN A 2 0.19 -3.16 -60.90
C ASN A 2 -0.79 -4.26 -60.44
N HIS A 3 -2.01 -4.07 -60.03
CA HIS A 3 -2.98 -2.97 -60.08
C HIS A 3 -4.15 -3.34 -59.13
N HIS A 4 -4.74 -2.40 -58.39
CA HIS A 4 -6.11 -1.87 -58.52
C HIS A 4 -7.24 -2.94 -58.50
N SER A 5 -8.37 -2.79 -57.84
CA SER A 5 -9.23 -1.61 -57.53
C SER A 5 -10.44 -2.11 -56.72
N THR A 6 -10.84 -1.42 -55.67
CA THR A 6 -12.00 -0.55 -55.50
C THR A 6 -13.40 -1.17 -55.59
N SER A 7 -14.20 -0.69 -54.63
CA SER A 7 -15.62 -0.29 -54.74
C SER A 7 -16.63 -1.31 -54.24
N SER A 8 -17.65 -1.09 -53.48
CA SER A 8 -18.36 0.08 -52.91
C SER A 8 -19.57 -0.45 -52.13
N LYS A 9 -19.98 0.28 -51.10
CA LYS A 9 -21.31 0.15 -50.46
C LYS A 9 -22.46 0.44 -51.42
N PRO A 10 -23.72 0.02 -51.11
CA PRO A 10 -24.53 0.96 -50.42
C PRO A 10 -25.56 0.41 -49.38
N GLN A 11 -26.03 1.35 -48.57
CA GLN A 11 -27.16 1.34 -47.64
C GLN A 11 -28.51 1.12 -48.29
N ARG A 12 -29.48 0.64 -47.49
CA ARG A 12 -30.89 1.11 -47.35
C ARG A 12 -31.62 0.23 -46.34
N SER A 13 -32.05 0.72 -45.23
CA SER A 13 -33.23 1.47 -44.79
C SER A 13 -34.51 0.63 -44.75
N ALA A 14 -35.00 0.47 -43.50
CA ALA A 14 -36.35 0.55 -42.96
C ALA A 14 -37.52 -0.24 -43.61
N THR A 15 -38.27 -0.98 -42.81
CA THR A 15 -39.67 -0.64 -42.54
C THR A 15 -40.27 -1.56 -41.47
N VAL A 16 -41.02 -0.94 -40.59
CA VAL A 16 -41.91 -1.43 -39.55
C VAL A 16 -43.08 -2.16 -40.19
N GLN A 17 -43.56 -3.28 -39.64
CA GLN A 17 -44.97 -3.58 -39.58
C GLN A 17 -45.36 -4.53 -38.44
N THR A 18 -46.37 -4.14 -37.78
CA THR A 18 -47.13 -4.57 -36.63
C THR A 18 -48.00 -5.83 -36.87
N THR A 19 -48.29 -6.47 -35.73
CA THR A 19 -49.49 -7.22 -35.32
C THR A 19 -49.80 -8.58 -35.94
N ARG A 20 -49.90 -9.61 -35.08
CA ARG A 20 -51.19 -10.20 -34.70
C ARG A 20 -51.07 -11.30 -33.65
N THR A 21 -51.82 -11.18 -32.63
CA THR A 21 -52.16 -12.15 -31.57
C THR A 21 -52.78 -13.42 -32.14
N LEU A 22 -52.31 -14.57 -31.59
CA LEU A 22 -53.11 -15.79 -31.58
C LEU A 22 -52.91 -16.51 -30.26
N SER A 23 -53.98 -16.55 -29.50
CA SER A 23 -54.16 -17.30 -28.28
C SER A 23 -54.28 -18.79 -28.58
N ALA A 24 -53.44 -19.61 -27.98
CA ALA A 24 -53.73 -21.04 -27.84
C ALA A 24 -53.56 -21.43 -26.37
N ARG A 25 -54.67 -21.71 -25.73
CA ARG A 25 -54.78 -22.32 -24.42
C ARG A 25 -54.30 -23.80 -24.52
N CYS A 26 -53.24 -24.14 -23.83
CA CYS A 26 -53.00 -25.53 -23.42
C CYS A 26 -52.88 -25.58 -21.92
N ARG A 27 -53.87 -26.18 -21.29
CA ARG A 27 -53.90 -26.61 -19.88
C ARG A 27 -52.98 -27.84 -19.76
N PHE A 28 -51.90 -27.70 -19.03
CA PHE A 28 -51.27 -28.85 -18.36
C PHE A 28 -50.93 -28.45 -16.94
N GLY A 29 -51.55 -29.15 -16.01
CA GLY A 29 -51.30 -29.01 -14.59
C GLY A 29 -49.90 -29.57 -14.27
N PHE A 30 -49.07 -28.75 -13.68
CA PHE A 30 -47.83 -29.25 -13.06
C PHE A 30 -47.76 -28.82 -11.59
N CYS A 31 -47.51 -29.80 -10.79
CA CYS A 31 -47.38 -29.76 -9.34
C CYS A 31 -46.58 -28.55 -8.87
N ARG A 32 -47.19 -27.82 -7.92
CA ARG A 32 -46.51 -26.79 -7.11
C ARG A 32 -45.52 -27.46 -6.17
N PHE A 33 -44.25 -27.37 -6.46
CA PHE A 33 -43.20 -27.46 -5.45
C PHE A 33 -42.84 -26.04 -5.08
N VAL A 34 -43.43 -25.58 -3.99
CA VAL A 34 -43.14 -24.25 -3.42
C VAL A 34 -41.88 -24.37 -2.60
N LEU A 35 -40.73 -24.06 -3.18
CA LEU A 35 -39.55 -23.68 -2.44
C LEU A 35 -39.63 -22.17 -2.19
N GLY A 36 -40.16 -21.81 -1.05
CA GLY A 36 -40.20 -20.43 -0.57
C GLY A 36 -38.81 -19.95 -0.20
N VAL A 37 -38.12 -19.36 -1.15
CA VAL A 37 -36.97 -18.49 -0.86
C VAL A 37 -37.56 -17.11 -0.59
N SER A 38 -37.82 -16.81 0.67
CA SER A 38 -38.11 -15.46 1.14
C SER A 38 -36.82 -14.63 1.00
N LEU A 39 -36.69 -13.93 -0.13
CA LEU A 39 -35.75 -12.80 -0.24
C LEU A 39 -36.33 -11.65 0.61
N GLY A 40 -35.98 -11.66 1.90
CA GLY A 40 -36.15 -10.51 2.76
C GLY A 40 -35.25 -9.37 2.25
N PHE A 41 -35.79 -8.49 1.42
CA PHE A 41 -35.19 -7.17 1.21
C PHE A 41 -35.30 -6.40 2.54
N GLY A 42 -34.30 -6.59 3.40
CA GLY A 42 -34.05 -5.66 4.47
C GLY A 42 -33.68 -4.32 3.86
N VAL A 43 -34.61 -3.39 3.89
CA VAL A 43 -34.31 -1.98 3.68
C VAL A 43 -33.33 -1.57 4.78
N TRP A 44 -32.04 -1.66 4.49
CA TRP A 44 -31.02 -0.99 5.27
C TRP A 44 -31.24 0.51 5.03
N SER A 45 -31.94 1.16 5.95
CA SER A 45 -31.87 2.58 6.11
C SER A 45 -30.39 2.93 6.42
N LEU A 46 -29.66 3.31 5.39
CA LEU A 46 -28.42 4.04 5.52
C LEU A 46 -28.76 5.33 6.27
N GLY A 47 -28.69 5.27 7.59
CA GLY A 47 -28.62 6.46 8.41
C GLY A 47 -27.39 7.23 7.96
N PHE A 48 -27.59 8.23 7.09
CA PHE A 48 -26.64 9.30 6.90
C PHE A 48 -26.44 9.91 8.31
N ARG A 49 -25.38 9.49 8.99
CA ARG A 49 -24.85 10.28 10.08
C ARG A 49 -24.50 11.63 9.43
N ALA A 50 -25.32 12.64 9.71
CA ALA A 50 -24.97 14.03 9.46
C ALA A 50 -23.54 14.20 9.98
N GLY A 51 -22.61 14.42 9.06
CA GLY A 51 -21.24 14.69 9.42
C GLY A 51 -21.23 15.84 10.41
N ALA A 52 -20.58 15.67 11.54
CA ALA A 52 -20.24 16.76 12.43
C ALA A 52 -19.60 17.84 11.55
N GLN A 53 -20.18 19.03 11.54
CA GLN A 53 -19.59 20.18 10.86
C GLN A 53 -18.14 20.31 11.39
N PRO A 54 -17.15 20.46 10.49
CA PRO A 54 -15.79 20.70 10.95
C PRO A 54 -15.81 21.96 11.80
N THR A 55 -15.56 21.79 13.08
CA THR A 55 -15.23 22.93 13.95
C THR A 55 -13.94 23.51 13.38
N THR A 56 -13.98 24.73 12.91
CA THR A 56 -12.83 25.51 12.47
C THR A 56 -11.95 25.80 13.69
N GLY A 57 -11.36 24.77 14.27
CA GLY A 57 -10.47 24.84 15.42
C GLY A 57 -9.19 24.08 15.12
N THR A 58 -8.07 24.65 15.51
CA THR A 58 -6.78 23.98 15.48
C THR A 58 -6.84 22.75 16.39
N TYR A 59 -6.57 21.58 15.83
CA TYR A 59 -6.57 20.31 16.55
C TYR A 59 -5.15 20.01 17.08
N PRO A 60 -4.92 20.11 18.39
CA PRO A 60 -3.61 19.82 18.95
C PRO A 60 -3.34 18.31 18.91
N ILE A 61 -2.20 17.93 18.38
CA ILE A 61 -1.76 16.53 18.31
C ILE A 61 -0.38 16.41 18.96
N ASP A 62 -0.20 15.37 19.78
CA ASP A 62 1.10 14.97 20.32
C ASP A 62 1.71 13.81 19.55
N LEU A 63 3.02 13.61 19.67
CA LEU A 63 3.74 12.55 18.97
C LEU A 63 3.18 11.15 19.27
N PRO A 64 2.91 10.74 20.54
CA PRO A 64 2.31 9.44 20.81
C PRO A 64 0.96 9.22 20.14
N THR A 65 0.11 10.24 20.08
CA THR A 65 -1.18 10.17 19.39
C THR A 65 -1.00 10.05 17.88
N ALA A 66 -0.07 10.81 17.28
CA ALA A 66 0.25 10.71 15.86
C ALA A 66 0.72 9.29 15.48
N LEU A 67 1.63 8.70 16.26
CA LEU A 67 2.13 7.35 16.04
C LEU A 67 1.01 6.30 16.19
N ARG A 68 0.14 6.45 17.19
CA ARG A 68 -0.99 5.55 17.41
C ARG A 68 -2.00 5.62 16.28
N LEU A 69 -2.34 6.82 15.80
CA LEU A 69 -3.27 7.01 14.68
C LEU A 69 -2.68 6.44 13.38
N ALA A 70 -1.40 6.68 13.10
CA ALA A 70 -0.70 6.08 11.96
C ALA A 70 -0.79 4.54 11.99
N GLY A 71 -0.57 3.92 13.15
CA GLY A 71 -0.69 2.45 13.31
C GLY A 71 -2.11 1.92 13.14
N ALA A 72 -3.14 2.73 13.43
CA ALA A 72 -4.54 2.32 13.43
C ALA A 72 -5.28 2.62 12.12
N GLN A 73 -5.07 3.80 11.54
CA GLN A 73 -5.90 4.35 10.46
C GLN A 73 -5.19 4.47 9.12
N ASN A 74 -3.87 4.35 9.06
CA ASN A 74 -3.10 4.48 7.83
C ASN A 74 -3.58 3.49 6.76
N LEU A 75 -3.86 3.99 5.55
CA LEU A 75 -4.40 3.19 4.45
C LEU A 75 -3.40 2.15 3.93
N ASP A 76 -2.11 2.44 3.94
CA ASP A 76 -1.10 1.48 3.48
C ASP A 76 -1.04 0.25 4.38
N ILE A 77 -1.26 0.43 5.70
CA ILE A 77 -1.40 -0.70 6.63
C ILE A 77 -2.68 -1.49 6.35
N GLN A 78 -3.79 -0.82 6.03
CA GLN A 78 -5.03 -1.50 5.67
C GLN A 78 -4.87 -2.29 4.36
N ILE A 79 -4.25 -1.71 3.34
CA ILE A 79 -3.91 -2.40 2.09
C ILE A 79 -3.01 -3.62 2.35
N ALA A 80 -2.02 -3.49 3.24
CA ALA A 80 -1.16 -4.62 3.59
C ALA A 80 -1.93 -5.74 4.34
N ARG A 81 -2.94 -5.40 5.15
CA ARG A 81 -3.85 -6.39 5.79
C ARG A 81 -4.69 -7.14 4.75
N GLU A 82 -5.24 -6.42 3.77
CA GLU A 82 -6.00 -7.06 2.70
C GLU A 82 -5.13 -7.98 1.83
N ARG A 83 -3.87 -7.62 1.59
CA ARG A 83 -2.90 -8.51 0.92
C ARG A 83 -2.58 -9.76 1.74
N LEU A 84 -2.54 -9.65 3.07
CA LEU A 84 -2.41 -10.82 3.94
C LEU A 84 -3.65 -11.72 3.84
N ALA A 85 -4.86 -11.14 3.92
CA ALA A 85 -6.11 -11.87 3.77
C ALA A 85 -6.21 -12.55 2.38
N GLU A 86 -5.77 -11.89 1.31
CA GLU A 86 -5.66 -12.48 -0.02
C GLU A 86 -4.69 -13.68 -0.05
N ALA A 87 -3.52 -13.56 0.59
CA ALA A 87 -2.57 -14.68 0.68
C ALA A 87 -3.14 -15.86 1.47
N GLU A 88 -3.88 -15.61 2.56
CA GLU A 88 -4.58 -16.63 3.34
C GLU A 88 -5.66 -17.33 2.51
N ALA A 89 -6.47 -16.57 1.77
CA ALA A 89 -7.48 -17.12 0.86
C ALA A 89 -6.85 -17.98 -0.25
N ASN A 90 -5.71 -17.54 -0.81
CA ASN A 90 -4.96 -18.30 -1.80
C ASN A 90 -4.38 -19.60 -1.23
N HIS A 91 -3.92 -19.59 0.02
CA HIS A 91 -3.50 -20.81 0.72
C HIS A 91 -4.69 -21.74 0.96
N ALA A 92 -5.83 -21.22 1.43
CA ALA A 92 -7.05 -22.00 1.61
C ALA A 92 -7.51 -22.64 0.29
N ASN A 93 -7.45 -21.89 -0.82
CA ASN A 93 -7.75 -22.39 -2.16
C ASN A 93 -6.77 -23.50 -2.60
N ALA A 94 -5.48 -23.36 -2.30
CA ALA A 94 -4.50 -24.43 -2.57
C ALA A 94 -4.80 -25.71 -1.75
N VAL A 95 -5.26 -25.57 -0.52
CA VAL A 95 -5.70 -26.70 0.31
C VAL A 95 -7.03 -27.29 -0.19
N ALA A 96 -7.95 -26.45 -0.67
CA ALA A 96 -9.23 -26.89 -1.21
C ALA A 96 -9.07 -27.83 -2.43
N GLN A 97 -7.92 -27.77 -3.15
CA GLN A 97 -7.62 -28.68 -4.25
C GLN A 97 -7.51 -30.18 -3.81
N PHE A 98 -7.40 -30.45 -2.52
CA PHE A 98 -7.43 -31.82 -1.99
C PHE A 98 -8.85 -32.37 -1.75
N PHE A 99 -9.89 -31.57 -1.96
CA PHE A 99 -11.27 -31.99 -1.73
C PHE A 99 -12.01 -32.18 -3.05
N PRO A 100 -12.93 -33.17 -3.09
CA PRO A 100 -13.81 -33.32 -4.23
C PRO A 100 -14.81 -32.17 -4.33
N TRP A 101 -15.32 -31.93 -5.54
CA TRP A 101 -16.41 -30.98 -5.77
C TRP A 101 -17.67 -31.68 -6.25
N LEU A 102 -18.81 -31.02 -6.04
CA LEU A 102 -20.10 -31.46 -6.51
C LEU A 102 -20.42 -30.80 -7.86
N ALA A 103 -20.86 -31.60 -8.82
CA ALA A 103 -21.25 -31.14 -10.14
C ALA A 103 -22.68 -31.61 -10.47
N PRO A 104 -23.72 -30.92 -9.96
CA PRO A 104 -25.08 -31.18 -10.43
C PRO A 104 -25.26 -30.68 -11.84
N GLY A 105 -25.98 -31.44 -12.68
CA GLY A 105 -26.14 -31.04 -14.05
C GLY A 105 -27.17 -31.86 -14.82
N ALA A 106 -27.52 -31.32 -15.99
CA ALA A 106 -28.30 -32.01 -17.00
C ALA A 106 -27.55 -31.93 -18.33
N VAL A 107 -27.43 -33.04 -19.02
CA VAL A 107 -26.74 -33.15 -20.32
C VAL A 107 -27.75 -33.72 -21.33
N TYR A 108 -27.93 -33.05 -22.44
CA TYR A 108 -28.64 -33.56 -23.60
C TYR A 108 -27.64 -33.77 -24.73
N ARG A 109 -27.67 -34.95 -25.35
CA ARG A 109 -26.85 -35.31 -26.52
C ARG A 109 -27.74 -35.87 -27.60
N ARG A 110 -27.59 -35.35 -28.81
CA ARG A 110 -28.22 -35.88 -30.03
C ARG A 110 -27.17 -36.19 -31.05
N HIS A 111 -27.31 -37.33 -31.71
CA HIS A 111 -26.48 -37.73 -32.82
C HIS A 111 -27.39 -38.08 -33.99
N GLU A 112 -27.09 -37.54 -35.15
CA GLU A 112 -27.78 -37.76 -36.40
C GLU A 112 -26.79 -38.22 -37.46
N ASN A 113 -27.24 -39.10 -38.37
CA ASN A 113 -26.50 -39.65 -39.51
C ASN A 113 -25.43 -40.70 -39.13
N ARG A 114 -24.25 -40.67 -39.76
CA ARG A 114 -23.28 -41.76 -39.73
C ARG A 114 -22.59 -41.96 -38.40
N ILE A 115 -22.59 -43.20 -37.94
CA ILE A 115 -21.80 -43.67 -36.78
C ILE A 115 -21.07 -44.93 -37.18
N GLN A 116 -19.87 -45.11 -36.63
CA GLN A 116 -19.11 -46.35 -36.77
C GLN A 116 -19.39 -47.30 -35.61
N ALA A 117 -19.76 -48.52 -35.89
CA ALA A 117 -19.88 -49.61 -34.92
C ALA A 117 -18.53 -50.16 -34.50
N VAL A 118 -18.50 -50.96 -33.43
CA VAL A 118 -17.29 -51.57 -32.86
C VAL A 118 -16.59 -52.51 -33.89
N ASP A 119 -17.36 -53.16 -34.77
CA ASP A 119 -16.87 -54.02 -35.82
C ASP A 119 -16.31 -53.26 -37.04
N GLY A 120 -16.33 -51.91 -36.99
CA GLY A 120 -15.85 -51.05 -38.05
C GLY A 120 -16.90 -50.71 -39.13
N SER A 121 -18.09 -51.29 -39.10
CA SER A 121 -19.18 -50.93 -40.02
C SER A 121 -19.69 -49.53 -39.79
N VAL A 122 -20.00 -48.81 -40.89
CA VAL A 122 -20.54 -47.45 -40.86
C VAL A 122 -21.98 -47.45 -41.29
N PHE A 123 -22.88 -46.99 -40.48
CA PHE A 123 -24.31 -46.93 -40.74
C PHE A 123 -24.94 -45.65 -40.21
N ASP A 124 -26.11 -45.30 -40.69
CA ASP A 124 -26.86 -44.12 -40.22
C ASP A 124 -27.60 -44.49 -38.95
N ALA A 125 -27.43 -43.64 -37.91
CA ALA A 125 -28.08 -43.80 -36.63
C ALA A 125 -28.49 -42.45 -36.05
N ASP A 126 -29.78 -42.25 -35.89
CA ASP A 126 -30.35 -41.12 -35.15
C ASP A 126 -30.64 -41.60 -33.74
N LYS A 127 -29.93 -41.02 -32.77
CA LYS A 127 -30.10 -41.34 -31.35
C LYS A 127 -29.99 -40.08 -30.49
N GLN A 128 -30.70 -40.09 -29.40
CA GLN A 128 -30.61 -39.03 -28.40
C GLN A 128 -30.54 -39.62 -27.00
N SER A 129 -29.88 -38.89 -26.12
CA SER A 129 -29.84 -39.23 -24.71
C SER A 129 -29.87 -37.96 -23.86
N TYR A 130 -30.48 -38.02 -22.71
CA TYR A 130 -30.41 -36.98 -21.72
C TYR A 130 -30.10 -37.63 -20.37
N THR A 131 -29.24 -36.94 -19.61
CA THR A 131 -28.81 -37.35 -18.29
C THR A 131 -29.08 -36.22 -17.32
N VAL A 132 -29.70 -36.52 -16.19
CA VAL A 132 -29.96 -35.54 -15.12
C VAL A 132 -29.49 -36.14 -13.83
N GLY A 133 -28.63 -35.45 -13.08
CA GLY A 133 -28.09 -35.99 -11.84
C GLY A 133 -27.03 -35.10 -11.21
N GLY A 134 -26.32 -35.67 -10.26
CA GLY A 134 -25.18 -35.04 -9.61
C GLY A 134 -23.95 -35.94 -9.62
N ALA A 135 -22.80 -35.36 -9.84
CA ALA A 135 -21.52 -36.06 -9.71
C ALA A 135 -20.72 -35.49 -8.56
N VAL A 136 -20.06 -36.36 -7.81
CA VAL A 136 -18.93 -36.03 -6.94
C VAL A 136 -17.65 -36.31 -7.72
N ILE A 137 -16.84 -35.29 -7.93
CA ILE A 137 -15.64 -35.38 -8.74
C ILE A 137 -14.42 -35.06 -7.89
N ALA A 138 -13.43 -35.92 -7.89
CA ALA A 138 -12.10 -35.68 -7.33
C ALA A 138 -11.05 -35.85 -8.42
N GLN A 139 -10.43 -34.78 -8.83
CA GLN A 139 -9.32 -34.82 -9.79
C GLN A 139 -8.16 -34.06 -9.19
N MET A 140 -7.12 -34.76 -8.78
CA MET A 140 -6.03 -34.22 -7.98
C MET A 140 -4.68 -34.63 -8.53
N ASP A 141 -3.85 -33.65 -8.85
CA ASP A 141 -2.41 -33.83 -9.00
C ASP A 141 -1.76 -33.73 -7.62
N LEU A 142 -1.83 -34.80 -6.83
CA LEU A 142 -1.47 -34.82 -5.40
C LEU A 142 -0.09 -34.24 -5.12
N GLY A 143 0.90 -34.57 -5.94
CA GLY A 143 2.26 -34.05 -5.78
C GLY A 143 2.33 -32.54 -5.97
N ASP A 144 1.72 -32.02 -7.03
CA ASP A 144 1.67 -30.58 -7.30
C ASP A 144 0.85 -29.85 -6.22
N ALA A 145 -0.28 -30.39 -5.77
CA ALA A 145 -1.13 -29.81 -4.75
C ALA A 145 -0.40 -29.67 -3.41
N ILE A 146 0.37 -30.69 -2.97
CA ILE A 146 1.18 -30.64 -1.75
C ILE A 146 2.16 -29.45 -1.81
N TYR A 147 2.98 -29.37 -2.83
CA TYR A 147 4.02 -28.33 -2.93
C TYR A 147 3.42 -26.92 -3.17
N LYS A 148 2.30 -26.82 -3.89
CA LYS A 148 1.55 -25.57 -4.05
C LYS A 148 1.02 -25.07 -2.70
N SER A 149 0.44 -25.97 -1.89
CA SER A 149 -0.03 -25.63 -0.54
C SER A 149 1.12 -25.20 0.35
N LEU A 150 2.27 -25.90 0.34
CA LEU A 150 3.46 -25.51 1.10
C LEU A 150 4.03 -24.16 0.64
N ALA A 151 4.11 -23.90 -0.65
CA ALA A 151 4.53 -22.61 -1.19
C ALA A 151 3.56 -21.50 -0.78
N ALA A 152 2.24 -21.71 -0.94
CA ALA A 152 1.22 -20.74 -0.53
C ALA A 152 1.30 -20.41 0.97
N LYS A 153 1.54 -21.41 1.84
CA LYS A 153 1.78 -21.18 3.28
C LYS A 153 2.96 -20.25 3.55
N GLN A 154 4.04 -20.36 2.76
CA GLN A 154 5.19 -19.46 2.91
C GLN A 154 4.88 -18.05 2.37
N LEU A 155 4.01 -17.93 1.36
CA LEU A 155 3.53 -16.63 0.88
C LEU A 155 2.67 -15.91 1.93
N VAL A 156 1.86 -16.63 2.72
CA VAL A 156 1.15 -16.04 3.87
C VAL A 156 2.14 -15.45 4.86
N LYS A 157 3.21 -16.18 5.23
CA LYS A 157 4.26 -15.65 6.12
C LYS A 157 4.96 -14.44 5.52
N ALA A 158 5.21 -14.45 4.23
CA ALA A 158 5.80 -13.30 3.54
C ALA A 158 4.88 -12.07 3.61
N ALA A 159 3.57 -12.25 3.43
CA ALA A 159 2.58 -11.17 3.55
C ALA A 159 2.46 -10.63 4.98
N ASP A 160 2.55 -11.48 6.00
CA ASP A 160 2.56 -11.09 7.41
C ASP A 160 3.79 -10.24 7.74
N HIS A 161 4.98 -10.66 7.28
CA HIS A 161 6.20 -9.86 7.44
C HIS A 161 6.15 -8.54 6.64
N ALA A 162 5.50 -8.53 5.47
CA ALA A 162 5.27 -7.31 4.71
C ALA A 162 4.35 -6.33 5.46
N LEU A 163 3.32 -6.83 6.13
CA LEU A 163 2.46 -6.02 7.01
C LEU A 163 3.26 -5.43 8.19
N ALA A 164 4.15 -6.22 8.79
CA ALA A 164 5.03 -5.72 9.86
C ALA A 164 5.99 -4.62 9.36
N ALA A 165 6.56 -4.78 8.16
CA ALA A 165 7.39 -3.74 7.53
C ALA A 165 6.60 -2.46 7.27
N GLN A 166 5.38 -2.59 6.72
CA GLN A 166 4.52 -1.44 6.43
C GLN A 166 4.12 -0.66 7.70
N ARG A 167 3.93 -1.36 8.83
CA ARG A 167 3.70 -0.69 10.12
C ARG A 167 4.89 0.16 10.55
N GLN A 168 6.11 -0.36 10.41
CA GLN A 168 7.32 0.40 10.72
C GLN A 168 7.49 1.62 9.79
N ASP A 169 7.21 1.45 8.49
CA ASP A 169 7.27 2.55 7.53
C ASP A 169 6.24 3.65 7.85
N ALA A 170 5.00 3.29 8.15
CA ALA A 170 3.96 4.24 8.54
C ALA A 170 4.29 4.97 9.85
N THR A 171 4.87 4.26 10.84
CA THR A 171 5.32 4.86 12.10
C THR A 171 6.45 5.85 11.86
N LEU A 172 7.43 5.50 11.03
CA LEU A 172 8.53 6.40 10.68
C LEU A 172 8.02 7.64 9.93
N ALA A 173 7.15 7.46 8.94
CA ALA A 173 6.56 8.58 8.19
C ALA A 173 5.82 9.55 9.11
N ALA A 174 4.97 9.03 9.99
CA ALA A 174 4.22 9.85 10.95
C ALA A 174 5.15 10.61 11.92
N ALA A 175 6.22 9.96 12.40
CA ALA A 175 7.21 10.62 13.25
C ALA A 175 7.93 11.76 12.50
N GLN A 176 8.36 11.50 11.28
CA GLN A 176 9.06 12.50 10.44
C GLN A 176 8.16 13.70 10.14
N GLU A 177 6.92 13.46 9.75
CA GLU A 177 5.95 14.52 9.44
C GLU A 177 5.52 15.30 10.69
N TYR A 178 5.42 14.63 11.85
CA TYR A 178 5.17 15.32 13.12
C TYR A 178 6.29 16.30 13.46
N PHE A 179 7.56 15.89 13.34
CA PHE A 179 8.68 16.79 13.59
C PHE A 179 8.78 17.91 12.56
N GLU A 180 8.39 17.66 11.31
CA GLU A 180 8.26 18.73 10.31
C GLU A 180 7.17 19.73 10.69
N LEU A 181 6.03 19.28 11.22
CA LEU A 181 4.97 20.16 11.69
C LEU A 181 5.43 21.00 12.89
N ALA A 182 6.11 20.37 13.84
CA ALA A 182 6.67 21.07 15.00
C ALA A 182 7.71 22.13 14.58
N PHE A 183 8.57 21.81 13.62
CA PHE A 183 9.52 22.75 13.04
C PHE A 183 8.81 23.90 12.30
N ALA A 184 7.83 23.59 11.46
CA ALA A 184 7.10 24.61 10.72
C ALA A 184 6.35 25.57 11.68
N GLN A 185 5.76 25.06 12.74
CA GLN A 185 5.11 25.87 13.78
C GLN A 185 6.12 26.76 14.50
N ALA A 186 7.24 26.21 14.98
CA ALA A 186 8.29 27.00 15.61
C ALA A 186 8.89 28.05 14.66
N SER A 187 8.94 27.77 13.36
CA SER A 187 9.40 28.73 12.35
C SER A 187 8.45 29.93 12.19
N VAL A 188 7.12 29.70 12.34
CA VAL A 188 6.14 30.80 12.37
C VAL A 188 6.37 31.68 13.59
N ASP A 189 6.66 31.08 14.76
CA ASP A 189 6.93 31.83 15.98
C ASP A 189 8.21 32.69 15.83
N VAL A 190 9.29 32.12 15.28
CA VAL A 190 10.54 32.83 14.99
C VAL A 190 10.30 33.99 14.01
N ALA A 191 9.56 33.75 12.94
CA ALA A 191 9.26 34.79 11.95
C ALA A 191 8.33 35.88 12.52
N THR A 192 7.43 35.52 13.40
CA THR A 192 6.55 36.48 14.10
C THR A 192 7.35 37.39 15.04
N GLU A 193 8.30 36.81 15.76
CA GLU A 193 9.21 37.59 16.63
C GLU A 193 10.14 38.51 15.81
N ALA A 194 10.65 38.03 14.64
CA ALA A 194 11.42 38.85 13.73
C ALA A 194 10.63 40.06 13.22
N VAL A 195 9.34 39.89 12.87
CA VAL A 195 8.47 40.98 12.44
C VAL A 195 8.26 41.96 13.62
N ARG A 196 8.07 41.46 14.86
CA ARG A 196 7.92 42.33 16.02
C ARG A 196 9.16 43.21 16.21
N ILE A 197 10.35 42.60 16.22
CA ILE A 197 11.61 43.30 16.43
C ILE A 197 11.83 44.35 15.32
N SER A 198 11.69 43.95 14.03
CA SER A 198 11.91 44.87 12.92
C SER A 198 10.88 46.00 12.83
N SER A 199 9.61 45.77 13.24
CA SER A 199 8.56 46.79 13.30
C SER A 199 8.81 47.79 14.42
N ASP A 200 9.20 47.32 15.62
CA ASP A 200 9.59 48.16 16.73
C ASP A 200 10.78 49.05 16.36
N TYR A 201 11.76 48.48 15.64
CA TYR A 201 12.91 49.20 15.15
C TYR A 201 12.56 50.21 14.05
N GLU A 202 11.66 49.87 13.12
CA GLU A 202 11.15 50.82 12.09
C GLU A 202 10.53 52.06 12.77
N THR A 203 9.68 51.84 13.78
CA THR A 203 9.06 52.93 14.51
C THR A 203 10.09 53.83 15.23
N GLN A 204 11.14 53.27 15.81
CA GLN A 204 12.19 54.02 16.48
C GLN A 204 12.99 54.88 15.46
N VAL A 205 13.37 54.32 14.32
CA VAL A 205 14.13 55.03 13.29
C VAL A 205 13.27 56.11 12.63
N GLU A 206 11.97 55.88 12.46
CA GLU A 206 11.04 56.86 11.92
C GLU A 206 10.97 58.12 12.84
N ARG A 207 10.83 57.92 14.11
CA ARG A 207 10.87 59.06 15.10
C ARG A 207 12.22 59.76 15.10
N ALA A 208 13.33 59.04 14.94
CA ALA A 208 14.66 59.62 14.87
C ALA A 208 14.86 60.47 13.60
N VAL A 209 14.28 60.06 12.46
CA VAL A 209 14.29 60.85 11.20
C VAL A 209 13.42 62.11 11.35
N GLU A 210 12.24 62.01 11.96
CA GLU A 210 11.38 63.18 12.24
C GLU A 210 12.08 64.19 13.12
N ALA A 211 12.84 63.71 14.11
CA ALA A 211 13.64 64.56 15.01
C ALA A 211 14.94 65.06 14.34
N GLY A 212 15.23 64.70 13.08
CA GLY A 212 16.46 65.11 12.38
C GLY A 212 17.74 64.42 12.85
N ILE A 213 17.64 63.34 13.64
CA ILE A 213 18.76 62.59 14.24
C ILE A 213 19.23 61.48 13.32
N ALA A 214 18.36 60.94 12.46
CA ALA A 214 18.67 59.82 11.54
C ALA A 214 18.40 60.19 10.07
N PHE A 215 19.01 59.46 9.14
CA PHE A 215 18.87 59.72 7.69
C PHE A 215 17.64 58.99 7.12
N LYS A 216 16.96 59.62 6.15
CA LYS A 216 15.81 59.01 5.45
C LYS A 216 16.17 57.66 4.77
N GLY A 217 17.43 57.53 4.31
CA GLY A 217 17.93 56.29 3.75
C GLY A 217 17.91 55.12 4.74
N ASP A 218 18.17 55.36 6.00
CA ASP A 218 18.17 54.35 7.04
C ASP A 218 16.73 53.90 7.41
N GLN A 219 15.79 54.84 7.43
CA GLN A 219 14.35 54.49 7.56
C GLN A 219 13.89 53.57 6.42
N LEU A 220 14.27 53.87 5.20
CA LEU A 220 13.90 53.04 4.04
C LEU A 220 14.51 51.64 4.12
N ARG A 221 15.76 51.50 4.59
CA ARG A 221 16.40 50.18 4.80
C ARG A 221 15.66 49.35 5.87
N VAL A 222 15.34 49.94 6.97
CA VAL A 222 14.57 49.23 8.04
C VAL A 222 13.18 48.84 7.56
N ARG A 223 12.48 49.71 6.84
CA ARG A 223 11.19 49.42 6.22
C ARG A 223 11.28 48.22 5.24
N VAL A 224 12.30 48.18 4.40
CA VAL A 224 12.52 47.00 3.52
C VAL A 224 12.73 45.74 4.33
N GLN A 225 13.47 45.79 5.45
CA GLN A 225 13.65 44.64 6.31
C GLN A 225 12.32 44.17 6.95
N THR A 226 11.53 45.07 7.50
CA THR A 226 10.20 44.76 8.06
C THR A 226 9.29 44.09 7.04
N GLN A 227 9.31 44.55 5.75
CA GLN A 227 8.52 43.94 4.69
C GLN A 227 9.04 42.54 4.33
N ARG A 228 10.36 42.30 4.37
CA ARG A 228 10.95 40.96 4.17
C ARG A 228 10.53 39.99 5.29
N ASP A 229 10.55 40.44 6.53
CA ASP A 229 10.16 39.61 7.68
C ASP A 229 8.65 39.29 7.65
N GLN A 230 7.81 40.25 7.24
CA GLN A 230 6.39 39.99 7.01
C GLN A 230 6.16 38.96 5.91
N LEU A 231 6.93 39.00 4.81
CA LEU A 231 6.87 38.00 3.75
C LEU A 231 7.31 36.63 4.26
N ALA A 232 8.44 36.57 5.00
CA ALA A 232 8.93 35.33 5.61
C ALA A 232 7.91 34.69 6.55
N ARG A 233 7.22 35.50 7.38
CA ARG A 233 6.14 35.03 8.26
C ARG A 233 4.99 34.41 7.46
N ARG A 234 4.55 35.04 6.36
CA ARG A 234 3.51 34.48 5.49
C ARG A 234 3.92 33.16 4.88
N GLN A 235 5.16 33.06 4.40
CA GLN A 235 5.72 31.82 3.85
C GLN A 235 5.81 30.70 4.90
N ALA A 236 6.23 31.04 6.14
CA ALA A 236 6.26 30.08 7.24
C ALA A 236 4.86 29.57 7.60
N ALA A 237 3.84 30.45 7.65
CA ALA A 237 2.46 30.06 7.89
C ALA A 237 1.87 29.21 6.76
N GLU A 238 2.23 29.48 5.50
CA GLU A 238 1.87 28.61 4.37
C GLU A 238 2.50 27.24 4.52
N LEU A 239 3.80 27.15 4.80
CA LEU A 239 4.51 25.89 5.01
C LEU A 239 3.89 25.06 6.14
N GLN A 240 3.54 25.69 7.27
CA GLN A 240 2.87 25.02 8.38
C GLN A 240 1.57 24.34 7.94
N ARG A 241 0.72 25.03 7.16
CA ARG A 241 -0.52 24.44 6.63
C ARG A 241 -0.27 23.27 5.68
N VAL A 242 0.72 23.40 4.80
CA VAL A 242 1.09 22.32 3.86
C VAL A 242 1.57 21.09 4.63
N VAL A 243 2.42 21.26 5.62
CA VAL A 243 2.94 20.13 6.42
C VAL A 243 1.83 19.54 7.30
N ALA A 244 0.95 20.35 7.87
CA ALA A 244 -0.23 19.88 8.61
C ALA A 244 -1.14 18.99 7.74
N ALA A 245 -1.39 19.41 6.49
CA ALA A 245 -2.18 18.62 5.56
C ALA A 245 -1.50 17.29 5.16
N ARG A 246 -0.16 17.24 5.04
CA ARG A 246 0.59 16.00 4.80
C ARG A 246 0.44 15.03 5.98
N LEU A 247 0.64 15.52 7.20
CA LEU A 247 0.44 14.70 8.39
C LEU A 247 -1.01 14.21 8.49
N ALA A 248 -2.01 15.04 8.20
CA ALA A 248 -3.40 14.65 8.15
C ALA A 248 -3.64 13.51 7.14
N GLN A 249 -3.02 13.57 5.95
CA GLN A 249 -3.07 12.50 4.95
C GLN A 249 -2.47 11.20 5.48
N THR A 250 -1.28 11.24 6.06
CA THR A 250 -0.60 10.04 6.60
C THR A 250 -1.40 9.40 7.74
N LEU A 251 -2.08 10.22 8.56
CA LEU A 251 -2.96 9.77 9.63
C LEU A 251 -4.38 9.40 9.17
N HIS A 252 -4.69 9.59 7.87
CA HIS A 252 -6.02 9.39 7.30
C HIS A 252 -7.09 10.22 8.02
N LEU A 253 -6.75 11.48 8.31
CA LEU A 253 -7.67 12.50 8.82
C LEU A 253 -8.15 13.40 7.68
N ASP A 254 -9.22 14.16 7.93
CA ASP A 254 -9.68 15.15 6.95
C ASP A 254 -8.58 16.21 6.72
N PRO A 255 -8.14 16.47 5.47
CA PRO A 255 -7.10 17.47 5.18
C PRO A 255 -7.47 18.91 5.54
N ILE A 256 -8.77 19.19 5.78
CA ILE A 256 -9.26 20.51 6.21
C ILE A 256 -8.95 20.78 7.67
N VAL A 257 -8.68 19.73 8.47
CA VAL A 257 -8.34 19.87 9.89
C VAL A 257 -6.97 20.54 10.03
N GLU A 258 -6.93 21.70 10.66
CA GLU A 258 -5.67 22.38 10.99
C GLU A 258 -5.00 21.67 12.18
N LEU A 259 -4.06 20.79 11.90
CA LEU A 259 -3.25 20.13 12.92
C LEU A 259 -2.19 21.09 13.46
N ALA A 260 -1.99 21.07 14.78
CA ALA A 260 -0.89 21.75 15.44
C ALA A 260 -0.18 20.81 16.42
N ALA A 261 1.15 20.86 16.45
CA ALA A 261 1.91 20.12 17.44
C ALA A 261 1.60 20.68 18.83
N SER A 262 1.24 19.81 19.78
CA SER A 262 0.86 20.23 21.15
C SER A 262 2.08 20.55 22.01
N GLU A 263 3.28 20.13 21.60
CA GLU A 263 4.52 20.42 22.32
C GLU A 263 4.96 21.87 22.08
N ALA A 264 5.00 22.64 23.14
CA ALA A 264 5.33 24.07 23.09
C ALA A 264 6.78 24.36 22.68
N LYS A 265 7.70 23.40 22.80
CA LYS A 265 9.12 23.55 22.44
C LYS A 265 9.67 22.29 21.78
N LEU A 266 10.31 22.49 20.66
CA LEU A 266 11.07 21.44 20.01
C LEU A 266 12.39 21.20 20.75
N VAL A 267 12.55 20.02 21.37
CA VAL A 267 13.74 19.63 22.14
C VAL A 267 14.36 18.37 21.57
N PRO A 268 15.69 18.17 21.71
CA PRO A 268 16.33 16.92 21.32
C PRO A 268 15.80 15.78 22.20
N LEU A 269 15.34 14.69 21.55
CA LEU A 269 14.92 13.47 22.21
C LEU A 269 16.15 12.57 22.48
N SER A 270 16.02 11.65 23.42
CA SER A 270 17.03 10.62 23.70
C SER A 270 16.37 9.24 23.60
N LEU A 271 16.26 8.73 22.38
CA LEU A 271 15.66 7.41 22.09
C LEU A 271 16.70 6.30 22.02
N MET A 272 17.95 6.63 21.77
CA MET A 272 19.03 5.66 21.62
C MET A 272 20.11 5.84 22.69
N THR A 273 20.62 4.72 23.20
CA THR A 273 21.83 4.69 24.04
C THR A 273 23.08 4.88 23.15
N THR A 274 23.91 5.82 23.50
CA THR A 274 25.04 6.33 22.71
C THR A 274 26.19 5.32 22.47
N ASN A 275 26.13 4.13 23.05
CA ASN A 275 27.27 3.19 23.09
C ASN A 275 27.20 2.01 22.11
N MET A 276 26.36 2.06 21.07
CA MET A 276 26.27 0.95 20.10
C MET A 276 27.28 1.15 18.96
N THR A 277 28.05 0.11 18.67
CA THR A 277 28.94 0.11 17.50
C THR A 277 28.15 -0.13 16.21
N LEU A 278 28.65 0.40 15.10
CA LEU A 278 28.01 0.25 13.79
C LEU A 278 27.80 -1.23 13.42
N ASP A 279 28.83 -2.08 13.68
CA ASP A 279 28.75 -3.52 13.39
C ASP A 279 27.63 -4.22 14.18
N ALA A 280 27.42 -3.83 15.44
CA ALA A 280 26.35 -4.36 16.27
C ALA A 280 24.98 -3.96 15.70
N LEU A 281 24.82 -2.72 15.24
CA LEU A 281 23.59 -2.23 14.63
C LEU A 281 23.28 -2.95 13.30
N VAL A 282 24.28 -3.18 12.45
CA VAL A 282 24.14 -3.96 11.22
C VAL A 282 23.75 -5.40 11.53
N GLY A 283 24.42 -6.03 12.50
CA GLY A 283 24.08 -7.39 12.94
C GLY A 283 22.64 -7.50 13.44
N GLU A 284 22.19 -6.54 14.24
CA GLU A 284 20.83 -6.48 14.75
C GLU A 284 19.80 -6.27 13.63
N ALA A 285 20.07 -5.37 12.71
CA ALA A 285 19.20 -5.12 11.54
C ALA A 285 19.01 -6.39 10.71
N LEU A 286 20.09 -7.10 10.41
CA LEU A 286 20.04 -8.35 9.64
C LEU A 286 19.28 -9.48 10.36
N ALA A 287 19.17 -9.44 11.68
CA ALA A 287 18.40 -10.41 12.46
C ALA A 287 16.93 -10.03 12.64
N SER A 288 16.63 -8.75 12.80
CA SER A 288 15.31 -8.28 13.26
C SER A 288 14.38 -7.79 12.15
N ARG A 289 14.92 -7.20 11.06
CA ARG A 289 14.12 -6.52 10.05
C ARG A 289 13.06 -7.40 9.38
N PRO A 290 11.80 -6.94 9.38
CA PRO A 290 10.70 -7.72 8.80
C PRO A 290 10.84 -7.90 7.29
N GLU A 291 11.43 -6.96 6.55
CA GLU A 291 11.66 -7.09 5.10
C GLU A 291 12.57 -8.27 4.77
N LEU A 292 13.56 -8.54 5.62
CA LEU A 292 14.45 -9.68 5.43
C LEU A 292 13.74 -11.00 5.73
N LYS A 293 12.91 -11.03 6.78
CA LYS A 293 12.05 -12.19 7.10
C LYS A 293 11.04 -12.46 5.97
N GLN A 294 10.48 -11.41 5.38
CA GLN A 294 9.65 -11.50 4.18
C GLN A 294 10.41 -12.15 3.02
N SER A 295 11.58 -11.62 2.69
CA SER A 295 12.41 -12.15 1.60
C SER A 295 12.82 -13.60 1.83
N HIS A 296 13.16 -13.99 3.06
CA HIS A 296 13.44 -15.38 3.42
C HIS A 296 12.24 -16.30 3.20
N SER A 297 11.03 -15.84 3.53
CA SER A 297 9.78 -16.58 3.29
C SER A 297 9.52 -16.74 1.78
N LEU A 298 9.82 -15.72 0.97
CA LEU A 298 9.73 -15.79 -0.50
C LEU A 298 10.74 -16.80 -1.08
N VAL A 299 11.97 -16.84 -0.57
CA VAL A 299 12.98 -17.84 -0.97
C VAL A 299 12.50 -19.25 -0.62
N THR A 300 11.88 -19.42 0.54
CA THR A 300 11.34 -20.72 0.95
C THR A 300 10.14 -21.12 0.08
N ALA A 301 9.24 -20.19 -0.25
CA ALA A 301 8.14 -20.42 -1.19
C ALA A 301 8.66 -20.86 -2.59
N ALA A 302 9.68 -20.18 -3.10
CA ALA A 302 10.31 -20.53 -4.37
C ALA A 302 11.01 -21.92 -4.32
N ARG A 303 11.57 -22.28 -3.16
CA ARG A 303 12.16 -23.61 -2.92
C ARG A 303 11.07 -24.70 -2.98
N GLU A 304 9.93 -24.48 -2.32
CA GLU A 304 8.82 -25.42 -2.36
C GLU A 304 8.23 -25.53 -3.77
N ALA A 305 8.11 -24.44 -4.51
CA ALA A 305 7.69 -24.47 -5.91
C ALA A 305 8.69 -25.23 -6.81
N LYS A 306 10.00 -25.09 -6.56
CA LYS A 306 11.03 -25.92 -7.23
C LYS A 306 10.89 -27.38 -6.86
N ASN A 307 10.71 -27.71 -5.57
CA ASN A 307 10.49 -29.08 -5.10
C ASN A 307 9.25 -29.69 -5.76
N GLY A 308 8.16 -28.93 -5.90
CA GLY A 308 6.97 -29.33 -6.65
C GLY A 308 7.25 -29.65 -8.12
N SER A 309 8.13 -28.85 -8.76
CA SER A 309 8.53 -29.13 -10.14
C SER A 309 9.41 -30.37 -10.31
N VAL A 310 10.13 -30.76 -9.26
CA VAL A 310 11.04 -31.93 -9.28
C VAL A 310 10.34 -33.20 -8.80
N TYR A 311 9.68 -33.13 -7.66
CA TYR A 311 9.12 -34.28 -6.95
C TYR A 311 7.61 -34.44 -7.18
N GLY A 312 6.89 -33.36 -7.49
CA GLY A 312 5.44 -33.43 -7.76
C GLY A 312 5.06 -34.47 -8.80
N PRO A 313 5.70 -34.54 -9.96
CA PRO A 313 5.39 -35.52 -11.00
C PRO A 313 5.67 -36.97 -10.61
N LEU A 314 6.44 -37.25 -9.55
CA LEU A 314 6.68 -38.61 -9.06
C LEU A 314 5.46 -39.20 -8.32
N VAL A 315 4.59 -38.34 -7.79
CA VAL A 315 3.34 -38.74 -7.17
C VAL A 315 2.26 -38.85 -8.24
N PRO A 316 1.51 -39.97 -8.29
CA PRO A 316 0.47 -40.14 -9.29
C PRO A 316 -0.66 -39.13 -9.12
N SER A 317 -1.31 -38.74 -10.20
CA SER A 317 -2.59 -38.05 -10.17
C SER A 317 -3.72 -39.02 -9.82
N LEU A 318 -4.67 -38.58 -9.01
CA LEU A 318 -5.88 -39.31 -8.67
C LEU A 318 -7.05 -38.71 -9.44
N GLY A 319 -7.80 -39.55 -10.16
CA GLY A 319 -9.12 -39.22 -10.70
C GLY A 319 -10.16 -40.13 -10.09
N ALA A 320 -11.18 -39.55 -9.47
CA ALA A 320 -12.33 -40.30 -8.98
C ALA A 320 -13.61 -39.54 -9.31
N GLN A 321 -14.64 -40.27 -9.71
CA GLN A 321 -15.96 -39.72 -9.98
C GLN A 321 -17.01 -40.69 -9.51
N ALA A 322 -18.03 -40.18 -8.85
CA ALA A 322 -19.27 -40.91 -8.56
C ALA A 322 -20.43 -40.09 -9.10
N PHE A 323 -21.15 -40.63 -10.06
CA PHE A 323 -22.35 -40.01 -10.62
C PHE A 323 -23.59 -40.81 -10.14
N VAL A 324 -24.61 -40.08 -9.74
CA VAL A 324 -25.93 -40.64 -9.40
C VAL A 324 -26.98 -39.77 -10.06
N GLY A 325 -27.86 -40.40 -10.81
CA GLY A 325 -28.87 -39.66 -11.56
C GLY A 325 -29.78 -40.55 -12.37
N GLY A 326 -30.27 -40.03 -13.48
CA GLY A 326 -31.07 -40.78 -14.43
C GLY A 326 -30.61 -40.52 -15.86
N LEU A 327 -30.69 -41.56 -16.68
CA LEU A 327 -30.44 -41.54 -18.11
C LEU A 327 -31.71 -41.94 -18.86
N GLY A 328 -32.05 -41.16 -19.86
CA GLY A 328 -33.14 -41.47 -20.78
C GLY A 328 -32.78 -41.23 -22.21
N GLY A 329 -33.60 -41.66 -23.13
CA GLY A 329 -33.42 -41.46 -24.57
C GLY A 329 -33.67 -42.71 -25.37
N GLY A 330 -33.44 -42.61 -26.69
CA GLY A 330 -33.70 -43.70 -27.61
C GLY A 330 -33.32 -43.38 -29.07
N LYS A 331 -33.81 -44.17 -29.99
CA LYS A 331 -33.66 -44.00 -31.46
C LYS A 331 -34.80 -43.07 -31.96
N ASN A 332 -34.56 -42.40 -33.08
CA ASN A 332 -35.57 -41.68 -33.84
C ASN A 332 -36.42 -40.71 -33.02
N SER A 333 -35.79 -39.86 -32.21
CA SER A 333 -36.46 -38.90 -31.37
C SER A 333 -37.27 -39.46 -30.15
N ASP A 334 -37.08 -40.74 -29.83
CA ASP A 334 -37.66 -41.32 -28.66
C ASP A 334 -37.04 -40.69 -27.38
N THR A 335 -37.88 -40.14 -26.49
CA THR A 335 -37.50 -39.55 -25.22
C THR A 335 -37.86 -40.45 -24.04
N GLY A 336 -38.28 -41.67 -24.31
CA GLY A 336 -38.66 -42.68 -23.29
C GLY A 336 -37.47 -43.30 -22.57
N ASN A 337 -37.73 -44.43 -21.94
CA ASN A 337 -36.72 -45.25 -21.26
C ASN A 337 -35.83 -44.50 -20.24
N PHE A 338 -36.44 -43.62 -19.45
CA PHE A 338 -35.74 -42.97 -18.38
C PHE A 338 -35.64 -43.94 -17.17
N GLY A 339 -34.40 -44.12 -16.70
CA GLY A 339 -34.08 -45.00 -15.58
C GLY A 339 -32.93 -44.48 -14.75
N GLU A 340 -32.71 -45.06 -13.58
CA GLU A 340 -31.61 -44.74 -12.71
C GLU A 340 -30.26 -45.10 -13.38
N GLN A 341 -29.28 -44.22 -13.16
CA GLN A 341 -27.91 -44.43 -13.61
C GLN A 341 -26.94 -44.10 -12.47
N GLU A 342 -26.09 -45.04 -12.16
CA GLU A 342 -24.98 -44.87 -11.23
C GLU A 342 -23.67 -45.26 -11.96
N ASP A 343 -22.70 -44.32 -11.94
CA ASP A 343 -21.39 -44.55 -12.53
C ASP A 343 -20.30 -44.21 -11.50
N TYR A 344 -19.41 -45.16 -11.29
CA TYR A 344 -18.25 -44.97 -10.41
C TYR A 344 -16.97 -45.17 -11.17
N PHE A 345 -16.08 -44.21 -11.06
CA PHE A 345 -14.76 -44.25 -11.64
C PHE A 345 -13.70 -43.90 -10.62
N ILE A 346 -12.63 -44.68 -10.55
CA ILE A 346 -11.41 -44.35 -9.83
C ILE A 346 -10.20 -44.76 -10.66
N GLY A 347 -9.22 -43.88 -10.75
CA GLY A 347 -8.01 -44.12 -11.53
C GLY A 347 -6.81 -43.41 -10.96
N LEU A 348 -5.65 -44.01 -11.09
CA LEU A 348 -4.35 -43.44 -10.77
C LEU A 348 -3.52 -43.38 -12.06
N GLY A 349 -2.81 -42.31 -12.29
CA GLY A 349 -2.02 -42.14 -13.48
C GLY A 349 -0.81 -41.25 -13.31
N TRP A 350 0.17 -41.41 -14.14
CA TRP A 350 1.32 -40.54 -14.28
C TRP A 350 1.32 -39.85 -15.63
N ARG A 351 1.64 -38.57 -15.64
CA ARG A 351 1.87 -37.82 -16.87
C ARG A 351 3.36 -37.88 -17.21
N ILE A 352 3.70 -38.44 -18.39
CA ILE A 352 5.05 -38.50 -18.91
C ILE A 352 5.18 -37.49 -20.05
N GLY A 353 6.19 -36.59 -19.98
CA GLY A 353 6.40 -35.54 -20.99
C GLY A 353 6.08 -34.13 -20.45
N PRO A 354 5.66 -33.20 -21.31
CA PRO A 354 5.42 -31.81 -20.91
C PRO A 354 4.43 -31.69 -19.73
N GLY A 355 4.83 -30.95 -18.70
CA GLY A 355 4.05 -30.79 -17.46
C GLY A 355 4.10 -31.99 -16.50
N GLY A 356 4.81 -33.06 -16.82
CA GLY A 356 4.92 -34.27 -16.00
C GLY A 356 6.35 -34.72 -15.75
N LEU A 357 6.55 -36.04 -15.69
CA LEU A 357 7.87 -36.66 -15.58
C LEU A 357 8.75 -36.27 -16.79
N PHE A 358 10.04 -36.00 -16.52
CA PHE A 358 11.06 -35.63 -17.50
C PHE A 358 10.89 -34.24 -18.15
N ASP A 359 10.04 -33.36 -17.60
CA ASP A 359 9.99 -31.96 -18.03
C ASP A 359 11.20 -31.17 -17.47
N LEU A 360 12.29 -31.19 -18.22
CA LEU A 360 13.52 -30.48 -17.86
C LEU A 360 13.36 -28.95 -17.92
N SER A 361 12.49 -28.45 -18.79
CA SER A 361 12.24 -27.02 -18.96
C SER A 361 11.56 -26.45 -17.71
N ARG A 362 10.55 -27.12 -17.18
CA ARG A 362 9.87 -26.79 -15.94
C ARG A 362 10.86 -26.77 -14.75
N LYS A 363 11.72 -27.77 -14.65
CA LYS A 363 12.75 -27.87 -13.59
C LYS A 363 13.74 -26.70 -13.68
N ARG A 364 14.29 -26.42 -14.87
CA ARG A 364 15.22 -25.31 -15.11
C ARG A 364 14.59 -23.95 -14.80
N ALA A 365 13.34 -23.72 -15.20
CA ALA A 365 12.63 -22.50 -14.93
C ALA A 365 12.42 -22.29 -13.41
N ALA A 366 12.05 -23.34 -12.68
CA ALA A 366 11.89 -23.29 -11.22
C ALA A 366 13.22 -23.05 -10.49
N GLU A 367 14.33 -23.67 -10.94
CA GLU A 367 15.67 -23.43 -10.41
C GLU A 367 16.12 -21.99 -10.63
N SER A 368 15.92 -21.45 -11.84
CA SER A 368 16.26 -20.05 -12.15
C SER A 368 15.44 -19.06 -11.30
N ARG A 369 14.15 -19.34 -11.06
CA ARG A 369 13.32 -18.53 -10.14
C ARG A 369 13.85 -18.55 -8.71
N LEU A 370 14.18 -19.73 -8.19
CA LEU A 370 14.78 -19.85 -6.86
C LEU A 370 16.08 -19.07 -6.77
N GLN A 371 16.96 -19.21 -7.75
CA GLN A 371 18.23 -18.49 -7.78
C GLN A 371 18.02 -16.96 -7.86
N GLY A 372 17.08 -16.50 -8.70
CA GLY A 372 16.71 -15.09 -8.78
C GLY A 372 16.20 -14.53 -7.44
N THR A 373 15.37 -15.31 -6.72
CA THR A 373 14.86 -14.89 -5.40
C THR A 373 15.98 -14.85 -4.36
N ARG A 374 16.94 -15.77 -4.40
CA ARG A 374 18.13 -15.73 -3.50
C ARG A 374 19.01 -14.52 -3.74
N LEU A 375 19.25 -14.18 -5.02
CA LEU A 375 20.01 -12.97 -5.37
C LEU A 375 19.28 -11.70 -4.90
N THR A 376 17.94 -11.69 -4.96
CA THR A 376 17.12 -10.59 -4.44
C THR A 376 17.26 -10.48 -2.91
N GLU A 377 17.26 -11.59 -2.18
CA GLU A 377 17.51 -11.60 -0.73
C GLU A 377 18.92 -11.05 -0.41
N GLN A 378 19.94 -11.47 -1.17
CA GLN A 378 21.29 -10.98 -0.98
C GLN A 378 21.40 -9.47 -1.24
N LYS A 379 20.83 -8.99 -2.34
CA LYS A 379 20.74 -7.56 -2.64
C LYS A 379 20.04 -6.77 -1.52
N LEU A 380 18.97 -7.33 -0.94
CA LEU A 380 18.27 -6.70 0.18
C LEU A 380 19.13 -6.64 1.44
N ARG A 381 19.97 -7.66 1.72
CA ARG A 381 20.92 -7.63 2.84
C ARG A 381 21.93 -6.49 2.68
N ASP A 382 22.47 -6.32 1.48
CA ASP A 382 23.41 -5.25 1.19
C ASP A 382 22.75 -3.87 1.34
N GLU A 383 21.51 -3.75 0.85
CA GLU A 383 20.71 -2.51 0.97
C GLU A 383 20.39 -2.17 2.43
N ILE A 384 20.01 -3.15 3.25
CA ILE A 384 19.76 -2.96 4.69
C ILE A 384 21.04 -2.50 5.39
N SER A 385 22.18 -3.14 5.10
CA SER A 385 23.47 -2.74 5.67
C SER A 385 23.80 -1.29 5.31
N ARG A 386 23.62 -0.89 4.06
CA ARG A 386 23.79 0.50 3.61
C ARG A 386 22.86 1.46 4.34
N GLN A 387 21.57 1.12 4.49
CA GLN A 387 20.58 1.96 5.18
C GLN A 387 20.96 2.19 6.64
N VAL A 388 21.48 1.17 7.34
CA VAL A 388 21.95 1.31 8.73
C VAL A 388 23.14 2.27 8.80
N VAL A 389 24.12 2.11 7.90
CA VAL A 389 25.30 3.00 7.84
C VAL A 389 24.87 4.44 7.60
N GLU A 390 23.97 4.68 6.64
CA GLU A 390 23.47 6.02 6.32
C GLU A 390 22.68 6.64 7.49
N ALA A 391 21.80 5.86 8.11
CA ALA A 391 20.99 6.35 9.24
C ALA A 391 21.89 6.68 10.44
N PHE A 392 22.88 5.86 10.72
CA PHE A 392 23.82 6.09 11.81
C PHE A 392 24.73 7.30 11.56
N ALA A 393 25.26 7.45 10.34
CA ALA A 393 26.06 8.60 9.97
C ALA A 393 25.26 9.92 10.06
N ARG A 394 23.99 9.91 9.63
CA ARG A 394 23.09 11.06 9.79
C ARG A 394 22.83 11.38 11.26
N LEU A 395 22.63 10.38 12.09
CA LEU A 395 22.43 10.58 13.53
C LEU A 395 23.64 11.25 14.18
N GLN A 396 24.85 10.76 13.90
CA GLN A 396 26.08 11.37 14.42
C GLN A 396 26.27 12.81 13.94
N SER A 397 26.13 13.03 12.63
CA SER A 397 26.27 14.38 12.05
C SER A 397 25.23 15.35 12.59
N SER A 398 23.96 14.91 12.78
CA SER A 398 22.92 15.79 13.32
C SER A 398 23.14 16.12 14.81
N ALA A 399 23.73 15.21 15.58
CA ALA A 399 24.12 15.49 16.96
C ALA A 399 25.20 16.60 17.04
N ASP A 400 26.23 16.52 16.21
CA ASP A 400 27.29 17.53 16.14
C ASP A 400 26.75 18.90 15.64
N GLN A 401 25.76 18.85 14.74
CA GLN A 401 25.08 20.06 14.25
C GLN A 401 24.31 20.81 15.33
N ILE A 402 23.67 20.09 16.29
CA ILE A 402 22.98 20.73 17.41
C ILE A 402 23.92 21.58 18.23
N ASP A 403 25.08 21.04 18.61
CA ASP A 403 26.05 21.76 19.42
C ASP A 403 26.63 22.97 18.68
N THR A 404 26.84 22.83 17.38
CA THR A 404 27.32 23.96 16.55
C THR A 404 26.25 25.02 16.40
N ALA A 405 25.01 24.65 16.08
CA ALA A 405 23.90 25.57 15.94
C ALA A 405 23.55 26.27 17.26
N LYS A 406 23.66 25.58 18.41
CA LYS A 406 23.47 26.16 19.73
C LYS A 406 24.50 27.25 20.05
N ARG A 407 25.78 26.99 19.74
CA ARG A 407 26.84 28.00 19.92
C ARG A 407 26.64 29.20 18.99
N ALA A 408 26.24 28.97 17.74
CA ALA A 408 25.92 30.03 16.81
C ALA A 408 24.72 30.87 17.28
N LEU A 409 23.68 30.23 17.83
CA LEU A 409 22.52 30.93 18.41
C LEU A 409 22.93 31.83 19.58
N THR A 410 23.74 31.34 20.54
CA THR A 410 24.21 32.14 21.68
C THR A 410 25.04 33.34 21.17
N ALA A 411 25.94 33.13 20.22
CA ALA A 411 26.74 34.23 19.65
C ALA A 411 25.88 35.29 18.92
N ALA A 412 24.85 34.86 18.20
CA ALA A 412 23.93 35.76 17.53
C ALA A 412 23.04 36.56 18.50
N GLU A 413 22.63 35.95 19.62
CA GLU A 413 21.91 36.65 20.71
C GLU A 413 22.80 37.72 21.36
N GLU A 414 24.05 37.40 21.66
CA GLU A 414 25.02 38.36 22.18
C GLU A 414 25.32 39.48 21.17
N ALA A 415 25.48 39.16 19.87
CA ALA A 415 25.72 40.15 18.84
C ALA A 415 24.57 41.15 18.70
N LEU A 416 23.32 40.66 18.72
CA LEU A 416 22.16 41.57 18.66
C LEU A 416 22.09 42.48 19.89
N ASN A 417 22.31 41.95 21.10
CA ASN A 417 22.33 42.71 22.32
C ASN A 417 23.40 43.81 22.28
N LEU A 418 24.61 43.46 21.81
CA LEU A 418 25.70 44.42 21.66
C LEU A 418 25.37 45.52 20.62
N ALA A 419 24.80 45.13 19.46
CA ALA A 419 24.39 46.09 18.42
C ALA A 419 23.33 47.06 18.91
N GLN A 420 22.35 46.58 19.70
CA GLN A 420 21.34 47.41 20.34
C GLN A 420 21.94 48.39 21.39
N THR A 421 22.80 47.90 22.26
CA THR A 421 23.48 48.71 23.27
C THR A 421 24.35 49.82 22.59
N ARG A 422 25.13 49.45 21.57
CA ARG A 422 25.96 50.47 20.84
C ARG A 422 25.11 51.54 20.17
N LYS A 423 23.93 51.19 19.71
CA LYS A 423 22.97 52.15 19.14
C LYS A 423 22.43 53.13 20.22
N GLU A 424 22.11 52.62 21.42
CA GLU A 424 21.65 53.46 22.53
C GLU A 424 22.67 54.53 22.92
N PHE A 425 23.97 54.21 22.78
CA PHE A 425 25.07 55.17 22.99
C PHE A 425 25.42 56.02 21.72
N ALA A 426 24.56 55.97 20.68
CA ALA A 426 24.75 56.72 19.43
C ALA A 426 26.07 56.39 18.64
N VAL A 427 26.67 55.24 18.91
CA VAL A 427 27.91 54.75 18.26
C VAL A 427 27.59 53.68 17.21
N GLY A 428 26.41 53.05 17.23
CA GLY A 428 26.00 51.96 16.36
C GLY A 428 25.42 52.45 15.01
N VAL A 429 25.67 51.69 13.91
CA VAL A 429 25.10 51.92 12.59
C VAL A 429 23.82 51.08 12.44
N VAL A 430 22.80 51.68 11.80
CA VAL A 430 21.51 50.98 11.51
C VAL A 430 21.70 49.65 10.82
N LEU A 431 22.65 49.54 9.89
CA LEU A 431 22.96 48.32 9.16
C LEU A 431 23.45 47.21 10.08
N GLU A 432 24.25 47.51 11.12
CA GLU A 432 24.77 46.56 12.09
C GLU A 432 23.61 45.87 12.86
N THR A 433 22.62 46.65 13.29
CA THR A 433 21.45 46.10 13.96
C THR A 433 20.61 45.20 13.04
N ILE A 434 20.38 45.63 11.77
CA ILE A 434 19.65 44.79 10.78
C ILE A 434 20.38 43.47 10.54
N GLN A 435 21.69 43.49 10.39
CA GLN A 435 22.50 42.28 10.18
C GLN A 435 22.43 41.36 11.39
N ALA A 436 22.59 41.89 12.60
CA ALA A 436 22.49 41.10 13.83
C ALA A 436 21.09 40.47 14.02
N GLU A 437 20.01 41.15 13.65
CA GLU A 437 18.64 40.61 13.66
C GLU A 437 18.47 39.45 12.61
N GLN A 438 19.02 39.63 11.41
CA GLN A 438 18.99 38.59 10.39
C GLN A 438 19.81 37.36 10.82
N ASP A 439 20.97 37.55 11.43
CA ASP A 439 21.83 36.49 11.91
C ASP A 439 21.17 35.72 13.06
N LEU A 440 20.51 36.43 13.98
CA LEU A 440 19.74 35.79 15.07
C LEU A 440 18.57 34.96 14.52
N THR A 441 17.80 35.51 13.59
CA THR A 441 16.68 34.80 12.98
C THR A 441 17.17 33.54 12.27
N ARG A 442 18.26 33.63 11.51
CA ARG A 442 18.89 32.48 10.86
C ARG A 442 19.39 31.45 11.86
N ALA A 443 20.13 31.88 12.90
CA ALA A 443 20.65 30.98 13.93
C ALA A 443 19.55 30.25 14.70
N ARG A 444 18.40 30.90 14.97
CA ARG A 444 17.23 30.26 15.56
C ARG A 444 16.65 29.16 14.66
N LEU A 445 16.47 29.45 13.37
CA LEU A 445 15.97 28.48 12.40
C LEU A 445 16.95 27.31 12.20
N ASP A 446 18.25 27.57 12.15
CA ASP A 446 19.28 26.54 12.01
C ASP A 446 19.31 25.60 13.24
N TYR A 447 19.17 26.16 14.47
CA TYR A 447 19.05 25.36 15.69
C TYR A 447 17.78 24.50 15.68
N LEU A 448 16.61 25.04 15.35
CA LEU A 448 15.37 24.30 15.26
C LEU A 448 15.46 23.18 14.21
N LYS A 449 16.08 23.46 13.07
CA LYS A 449 16.31 22.47 12.01
C LYS A 449 17.25 21.35 12.48
N ALA A 450 18.34 21.69 13.16
CA ALA A 450 19.28 20.69 13.68
C ALA A 450 18.60 19.74 14.69
N VAL A 451 17.76 20.26 15.59
CA VAL A 451 16.98 19.47 16.54
C VAL A 451 15.97 18.58 15.83
N THR A 452 15.29 19.10 14.79
CA THR A 452 14.33 18.35 13.98
C THR A 452 15.02 17.18 13.28
N GLU A 453 16.13 17.43 12.58
CA GLU A 453 16.86 16.39 11.85
C GLU A 453 17.46 15.33 12.81
N PHE A 454 17.90 15.72 13.98
CA PHE A 454 18.36 14.79 15.01
C PHE A 454 17.23 13.86 15.48
N ASN A 455 16.05 14.43 15.81
CA ASN A 455 14.90 13.64 16.25
C ASN A 455 14.44 12.65 15.15
N LYS A 456 14.37 13.11 13.90
CA LYS A 456 14.06 12.25 12.75
C LYS A 456 15.10 11.14 12.55
N ALA A 457 16.39 11.48 12.69
CA ALA A 457 17.46 10.51 12.52
C ALA A 457 17.40 9.39 13.57
N GLN A 458 17.00 9.66 14.81
CA GLN A 458 16.80 8.63 15.82
C GLN A 458 15.70 7.64 15.43
N TYR A 459 14.56 8.11 14.92
CA TYR A 459 13.50 7.23 14.41
C TYR A 459 13.97 6.45 13.18
N ALA A 460 14.75 7.09 12.29
CA ALA A 460 15.30 6.42 11.11
C ALA A 460 16.28 5.28 11.49
N VAL A 461 17.11 5.47 12.51
CA VAL A 461 17.98 4.40 13.01
C VAL A 461 17.17 3.28 13.64
N ASN A 462 16.15 3.59 14.46
CA ASN A 462 15.29 2.57 15.04
C ASN A 462 14.57 1.73 13.97
N LYS A 463 14.09 2.36 12.89
CA LYS A 463 13.54 1.63 11.75
C LYS A 463 14.62 0.82 11.03
N ALA A 464 15.80 1.39 10.82
CA ALA A 464 16.87 0.70 10.12
C ALA A 464 17.33 -0.58 10.84
N ILE A 465 17.23 -0.62 12.17
CA ILE A 465 17.50 -1.83 12.98
C ILE A 465 16.26 -2.69 13.26
N GLY A 466 15.06 -2.30 12.76
CA GLY A 466 13.84 -3.08 12.89
C GLY A 466 13.15 -3.01 14.27
N LYS A 467 13.35 -1.93 15.02
CA LYS A 467 12.80 -1.72 16.38
C LYS A 467 11.69 -0.66 16.45
N LEU A 468 11.09 -0.32 15.36
CA LEU A 468 10.03 0.69 15.32
C LEU A 468 8.63 0.07 15.47
#